data_ded498ca820aa48cdd379f3043a8a2d5
#
_entry.id   ded498ca820aa48cdd379f3043a8a2d5
#
_cell.length_a   1.000
_cell.length_b   1.000
_cell.length_c   1.000
_cell.angle_alpha   90.00
_cell.angle_beta   90.00
_cell.angle_gamma   90.00
#
_symmetry.space_group_name_H-M   'P 1'
#
loop_
_entity.id
_entity.type
_entity.pdbx_description
1 polymer ?
#
loop_
_entity_poly.entity_id
_entity_poly.type
_entity_poly.pdbx_seq_one_letter_code
_entity_poly.pdbx_strand_id
1 'polypeptide(L)'
;APAKVAIFQTGVGTQALFSTTDALGLSETLLGLLAAAVVVARGPKPTSALRSRGVRIDIGAKEPFTTAEVLAALQQVPIDGERVIVQRYGETNTKLEQALHARGAEVIEIPTYRWALPEDTKPLVRLMDALDRREIDAAVFTSAAQARNLFALAVNLGRKDSLAAALNATPVVSIGPVCTAALTTLGIRVTLEASPPKLGPLLSALDELLSR
;
A
#
# COMPACT_ATOMS: atom_id res chain seq x y z
N ALA A 1 -5.27 -28.71 -1.94
CA ALA A 1 -6.21 -28.43 -0.85
C ALA A 1 -6.80 -27.04 -1.03
N PRO A 2 -8.04 -26.77 -0.61
CA PRO A 2 -8.61 -25.43 -0.63
C PRO A 2 -7.82 -24.49 0.31
N ALA A 3 -7.91 -23.18 0.08
CA ALA A 3 -7.31 -22.22 0.97
C ALA A 3 -8.15 -22.08 2.25
N LYS A 4 -7.49 -22.03 3.40
CA LYS A 4 -8.13 -21.79 4.70
C LYS A 4 -8.48 -20.32 4.91
N VAL A 5 -7.58 -19.43 4.45
CA VAL A 5 -7.70 -17.98 4.62
C VAL A 5 -7.36 -17.29 3.31
N ALA A 6 -8.08 -16.22 2.98
CA ALA A 6 -7.78 -15.33 1.87
C ALA A 6 -7.68 -13.88 2.37
N ILE A 7 -6.50 -13.27 2.26
CA ILE A 7 -6.18 -11.93 2.76
C ILE A 7 -6.14 -10.94 1.59
N PHE A 8 -6.97 -9.90 1.65
CA PHE A 8 -7.04 -8.83 0.66
C PHE A 8 -6.45 -7.54 1.22
N GLN A 9 -5.37 -7.07 0.61
CA GLN A 9 -4.62 -5.92 1.13
C GLN A 9 -5.04 -4.58 0.52
N THR A 10 -5.50 -4.54 -0.74
CA THR A 10 -5.86 -3.29 -1.42
C THR A 10 -7.10 -3.42 -2.30
N GLY A 11 -7.87 -2.33 -2.41
CA GLY A 11 -9.04 -2.31 -3.30
C GLY A 11 -8.67 -2.47 -4.78
N VAL A 12 -7.59 -1.80 -5.24
CA VAL A 12 -7.09 -1.92 -6.62
C VAL A 12 -6.68 -3.35 -6.94
N GLY A 13 -5.93 -3.99 -6.03
CA GLY A 13 -5.52 -5.38 -6.23
C GLY A 13 -6.68 -6.36 -6.20
N THR A 14 -7.67 -6.13 -5.33
CA THR A 14 -8.91 -6.91 -5.29
C THR A 14 -9.68 -6.78 -6.61
N GLN A 15 -9.85 -5.56 -7.11
CA GLN A 15 -10.52 -5.30 -8.40
C GLN A 15 -9.75 -5.95 -9.57
N ALA A 16 -8.42 -5.82 -9.60
CA ALA A 16 -7.59 -6.43 -10.63
C ALA A 16 -7.71 -7.96 -10.65
N LEU A 17 -7.74 -8.60 -9.47
CA LEU A 17 -7.95 -10.03 -9.35
C LEU A 17 -9.30 -10.44 -9.97
N PHE A 18 -10.40 -9.77 -9.60
CA PHE A 18 -11.71 -10.08 -10.15
C PHE A 18 -11.80 -9.80 -11.66
N SER A 19 -11.25 -8.68 -12.13
CA SER A 19 -11.23 -8.39 -13.58
C SER A 19 -10.46 -9.45 -14.37
N THR A 20 -9.37 -9.96 -13.82
CA THR A 20 -8.60 -11.04 -14.44
C THR A 20 -9.40 -12.35 -14.45
N THR A 21 -10.05 -12.70 -13.36
CA THR A 21 -10.87 -13.93 -13.31
C THR A 21 -12.11 -13.83 -14.19
N ASP A 22 -12.74 -12.63 -14.32
CA ASP A 22 -13.81 -12.39 -15.28
C ASP A 22 -13.35 -12.65 -16.71
N ALA A 23 -12.17 -12.09 -17.09
CA ALA A 23 -11.62 -12.25 -18.43
C ALA A 23 -11.23 -13.70 -18.76
N LEU A 24 -10.88 -14.50 -17.74
CA LEU A 24 -10.50 -15.91 -17.86
C LEU A 24 -11.68 -16.87 -17.69
N GLY A 25 -12.89 -16.39 -17.40
CA GLY A 25 -14.06 -17.24 -17.10
C GLY A 25 -13.94 -18.01 -15.78
N LEU A 26 -13.14 -17.52 -14.82
CA LEU A 26 -12.87 -18.18 -13.54
C LEU A 26 -13.56 -17.53 -12.34
N SER A 27 -14.45 -16.57 -12.55
CA SER A 27 -15.10 -15.80 -11.48
C SER A 27 -15.91 -16.67 -10.52
N GLU A 28 -16.71 -17.61 -11.03
CA GLU A 28 -17.47 -18.54 -10.19
C GLU A 28 -16.53 -19.45 -9.37
N THR A 29 -15.43 -19.89 -9.97
CA THR A 29 -14.42 -20.69 -9.26
C THR A 29 -13.79 -19.89 -8.11
N LEU A 30 -13.41 -18.62 -8.36
CA LEU A 30 -12.89 -17.75 -7.31
C LEU A 30 -13.93 -17.52 -6.21
N LEU A 31 -15.17 -17.21 -6.56
CA LEU A 31 -16.24 -17.01 -5.59
C LEU A 31 -16.49 -18.26 -4.73
N GLY A 32 -16.46 -19.45 -5.34
CA GLY A 32 -16.58 -20.73 -4.63
C GLY A 32 -15.43 -20.97 -3.65
N LEU A 33 -14.18 -20.64 -4.05
CA LEU A 33 -13.02 -20.71 -3.15
C LEU A 33 -13.14 -19.73 -1.99
N LEU A 34 -13.58 -18.50 -2.24
CA LEU A 34 -13.77 -17.48 -1.20
C LEU A 34 -14.95 -17.83 -0.27
N ALA A 35 -15.98 -18.50 -0.78
CA ALA A 35 -17.07 -18.99 0.04
C ALA A 35 -16.64 -20.04 1.07
N ALA A 36 -15.62 -20.82 0.77
CA ALA A 36 -15.07 -21.84 1.68
C ALA A 36 -13.96 -21.33 2.60
N ALA A 37 -13.34 -20.20 2.29
CA ALA A 37 -12.23 -19.64 3.05
C ALA A 37 -12.70 -18.58 4.07
N VAL A 38 -11.88 -18.30 5.08
CA VAL A 38 -12.00 -17.11 5.94
C VAL A 38 -11.49 -15.90 5.15
N VAL A 39 -12.38 -14.97 4.80
CA VAL A 39 -12.04 -13.78 4.01
C VAL A 39 -11.65 -12.63 4.93
N VAL A 40 -10.43 -12.15 4.76
CA VAL A 40 -9.83 -11.08 5.56
C VAL A 40 -9.60 -9.84 4.70
N ALA A 41 -10.13 -8.69 5.13
CA ALA A 41 -9.90 -7.42 4.48
C ALA A 41 -9.04 -6.50 5.36
N ARG A 42 -7.94 -5.96 4.81
CA ARG A 42 -7.06 -5.06 5.54
C ARG A 42 -7.70 -3.72 5.90
N GLY A 43 -8.66 -3.25 5.12
CA GLY A 43 -9.27 -1.96 5.35
C GLY A 43 -10.45 -1.64 4.42
N PRO A 44 -10.94 -0.38 4.41
CA PRO A 44 -12.18 -0.01 3.72
C PRO A 44 -12.18 -0.26 2.21
N LYS A 45 -11.04 -0.02 1.53
CA LYS A 45 -10.94 -0.15 0.07
C LYS A 45 -11.08 -1.60 -0.40
N PRO A 46 -10.33 -2.60 0.12
CA PRO A 46 -10.58 -4.00 -0.22
C PRO A 46 -11.96 -4.49 0.25
N THR A 47 -12.45 -4.01 1.40
CA THR A 47 -13.82 -4.30 1.87
C THR A 47 -14.88 -3.90 0.84
N SER A 48 -14.80 -2.67 0.32
CA SER A 48 -15.73 -2.18 -0.70
C SER A 48 -15.65 -3.00 -2.00
N ALA A 49 -14.43 -3.33 -2.45
CA ALA A 49 -14.21 -4.11 -3.65
C ALA A 49 -14.73 -5.57 -3.52
N LEU A 50 -14.58 -6.20 -2.37
CA LEU A 50 -15.12 -7.53 -2.09
C LEU A 50 -16.66 -7.51 -2.05
N ARG A 51 -17.24 -6.53 -1.33
CA ARG A 51 -18.70 -6.39 -1.22
C ARG A 51 -19.37 -6.14 -2.57
N SER A 52 -18.76 -5.38 -3.47
CA SER A 52 -19.29 -5.15 -4.81
C SER A 52 -19.36 -6.42 -5.66
N ARG A 53 -18.69 -7.49 -5.24
CA ARG A 53 -18.71 -8.83 -5.84
C ARG A 53 -19.51 -9.86 -5.03
N GLY A 54 -20.28 -9.42 -4.04
CA GLY A 54 -21.08 -10.29 -3.19
C GLY A 54 -20.25 -11.16 -2.23
N VAL A 55 -18.97 -10.87 -2.05
CA VAL A 55 -18.10 -11.64 -1.15
C VAL A 55 -18.31 -11.18 0.28
N ARG A 56 -18.56 -12.14 1.20
CA ARG A 56 -18.60 -11.86 2.64
C ARG A 56 -17.20 -11.53 3.15
N ILE A 57 -17.15 -10.79 4.22
CA ILE A 57 -15.90 -10.48 4.93
C ILE A 57 -16.06 -11.00 6.36
N ASP A 58 -15.25 -11.98 6.71
CA ASP A 58 -15.30 -12.61 8.03
C ASP A 58 -14.49 -11.80 9.05
N ILE A 59 -13.37 -11.20 8.59
CA ILE A 59 -12.45 -10.44 9.44
C ILE A 59 -12.05 -9.13 8.76
N GLY A 60 -12.24 -8.01 9.45
CA GLY A 60 -11.72 -6.70 9.07
C GLY A 60 -10.62 -6.26 10.03
N ALA A 61 -9.47 -5.83 9.52
CA ALA A 61 -8.46 -5.20 10.37
C ALA A 61 -8.95 -3.83 10.85
N LYS A 62 -8.53 -3.44 12.07
CA LYS A 62 -8.87 -2.14 12.67
C LYS A 62 -7.97 -1.02 12.13
N GLU A 63 -8.34 0.24 12.37
CA GLU A 63 -7.43 1.36 12.16
C GLU A 63 -6.17 1.18 13.02
N PRO A 64 -4.99 1.53 12.47
CA PRO A 64 -4.69 2.24 11.23
C PRO A 64 -4.51 1.35 9.98
N PHE A 65 -5.07 0.14 9.93
CA PHE A 65 -5.10 -0.76 8.78
C PHE A 65 -3.72 -1.18 8.27
N THR A 66 -2.76 -1.38 9.17
CA THR A 66 -1.41 -1.84 8.83
C THR A 66 -1.31 -3.38 8.87
N THR A 67 -0.12 -3.90 8.60
CA THR A 67 0.16 -5.34 8.72
C THR A 67 -0.02 -5.85 10.15
N ALA A 68 0.26 -5.01 11.15
CA ALA A 68 0.10 -5.38 12.56
C ALA A 68 -1.36 -5.68 12.92
N GLU A 69 -2.29 -4.84 12.45
CA GLU A 69 -3.73 -5.05 12.69
C GLU A 69 -4.28 -6.26 11.94
N VAL A 70 -3.77 -6.55 10.72
CA VAL A 70 -4.12 -7.79 10.00
C VAL A 70 -3.67 -9.01 10.79
N LEU A 71 -2.42 -9.02 11.29
CA LEU A 71 -1.88 -10.11 12.09
C LEU A 71 -2.62 -10.28 13.42
N ALA A 72 -2.94 -9.18 14.09
CA ALA A 72 -3.74 -9.20 15.31
C ALA A 72 -5.14 -9.78 15.09
N ALA A 73 -5.80 -9.39 14.00
CA ALA A 73 -7.12 -9.90 13.63
C ALA A 73 -7.12 -11.40 13.27
N LEU A 74 -5.98 -11.92 12.79
CA LEU A 74 -5.79 -13.34 12.47
C LEU A 74 -5.36 -14.18 13.67
N GLN A 75 -5.10 -13.61 14.84
CA GLN A 75 -4.47 -14.29 15.97
C GLN A 75 -5.21 -15.56 16.38
N GLN A 76 -6.55 -15.55 16.36
CA GLN A 76 -7.40 -16.67 16.76
C GLN A 76 -7.74 -17.64 15.61
N VAL A 77 -7.28 -17.37 14.39
CA VAL A 77 -7.55 -18.25 13.24
C VAL A 77 -6.46 -19.32 13.18
N PRO A 78 -6.79 -20.63 13.28
CA PRO A 78 -5.79 -21.70 13.15
C PRO A 78 -5.32 -21.77 11.71
N ILE A 79 -4.01 -21.58 11.49
CA ILE A 79 -3.38 -21.59 10.16
C ILE A 79 -2.16 -22.50 10.07
N ASP A 80 -1.83 -23.24 11.12
CA ASP A 80 -0.72 -24.20 11.12
C ASP A 80 -1.01 -25.36 10.14
N GLY A 81 -0.08 -25.60 9.21
CA GLY A 81 -0.25 -26.55 8.11
C GLY A 81 -1.29 -26.15 7.06
N GLU A 82 -1.91 -24.98 7.19
CA GLU A 82 -2.99 -24.55 6.33
C GLU A 82 -2.51 -23.58 5.23
N ARG A 83 -3.23 -23.57 4.11
CA ARG A 83 -2.96 -22.70 2.97
C ARG A 83 -3.59 -21.33 3.17
N VAL A 84 -2.76 -20.27 3.12
CA VAL A 84 -3.15 -18.88 3.24
C VAL A 84 -2.85 -18.14 1.94
N ILE A 85 -3.89 -17.66 1.27
CA ILE A 85 -3.76 -16.83 0.06
C ILE A 85 -3.62 -15.37 0.49
N VAL A 86 -2.65 -14.66 -0.08
CA VAL A 86 -2.43 -13.23 0.15
C VAL A 86 -2.48 -12.49 -1.19
N GLN A 87 -3.54 -11.68 -1.39
CA GLN A 87 -3.55 -10.73 -2.49
C GLN A 87 -2.51 -9.65 -2.20
N ARG A 88 -1.42 -9.66 -2.97
CA ARG A 88 -0.27 -8.78 -2.80
C ARG A 88 -0.55 -7.39 -3.35
N TYR A 89 -0.02 -6.36 -2.70
CA TYR A 89 -0.03 -4.99 -3.22
C TYR A 89 1.35 -4.61 -3.74
N GLY A 90 1.49 -4.39 -5.05
CA GLY A 90 2.71 -3.85 -5.66
C GLY A 90 4.01 -4.59 -5.34
N GLU A 91 4.37 -4.68 -4.07
CA GLU A 91 5.56 -5.33 -3.52
C GLU A 91 5.17 -6.44 -2.54
N THR A 92 6.09 -7.38 -2.27
CA THR A 92 5.91 -8.40 -1.23
C THR A 92 5.84 -7.73 0.15
N ASN A 93 4.83 -8.10 0.92
CA ASN A 93 4.74 -7.71 2.32
C ASN A 93 5.51 -8.70 3.20
N THR A 94 6.83 -8.60 3.16
CA THR A 94 7.75 -9.55 3.83
C THR A 94 7.40 -9.74 5.32
N LYS A 95 6.96 -8.67 6.00
CA LYS A 95 6.56 -8.76 7.41
C LYS A 95 5.32 -9.64 7.61
N LEU A 96 4.33 -9.53 6.72
CA LEU A 96 3.13 -10.37 6.76
C LEU A 96 3.48 -11.82 6.43
N GLU A 97 4.22 -12.03 5.35
CA GLU A 97 4.65 -13.34 4.88
C GLU A 97 5.44 -14.09 5.95
N GLN A 98 6.48 -13.48 6.52
CA GLN A 98 7.28 -14.07 7.60
C GLN A 98 6.44 -14.44 8.83
N ALA A 99 5.52 -13.57 9.23
CA ALA A 99 4.67 -13.84 10.38
C ALA A 99 3.68 -14.99 10.14
N LEU A 100 3.16 -15.15 8.91
CA LEU A 100 2.30 -16.27 8.55
C LEU A 100 3.10 -17.58 8.48
N HIS A 101 4.30 -17.58 7.87
CA HIS A 101 5.18 -18.73 7.87
C HIS A 101 5.63 -19.14 9.28
N ALA A 102 5.93 -18.18 10.16
CA ALA A 102 6.28 -18.48 11.56
C ALA A 102 5.15 -19.16 12.33
N ARG A 103 3.89 -19.06 11.85
CA ARG A 103 2.72 -19.76 12.36
C ARG A 103 2.40 -21.05 11.62
N GLY A 104 3.31 -21.57 10.81
CA GLY A 104 3.18 -22.83 10.07
C GLY A 104 2.35 -22.77 8.80
N ALA A 105 1.92 -21.58 8.33
CA ALA A 105 1.09 -21.47 7.13
C ALA A 105 1.87 -21.71 5.82
N GLU A 106 1.22 -22.40 4.86
CA GLU A 106 1.64 -22.41 3.45
C GLU A 106 1.12 -21.12 2.78
N VAL A 107 1.99 -20.11 2.60
CA VAL A 107 1.60 -18.81 2.04
C VAL A 107 1.67 -18.84 0.51
N ILE A 108 0.56 -18.47 -0.14
CA ILE A 108 0.46 -18.30 -1.60
C ILE A 108 0.18 -16.83 -1.89
N GLU A 109 1.19 -16.10 -2.39
CA GLU A 109 1.02 -14.73 -2.84
C GLU A 109 0.43 -14.66 -4.25
N ILE A 110 -0.62 -13.85 -4.42
CA ILE A 110 -1.19 -13.52 -5.73
C ILE A 110 -0.78 -12.09 -6.08
N PRO A 111 0.20 -11.89 -6.98
CA PRO A 111 0.58 -10.59 -7.46
C PRO A 111 -0.48 -10.07 -8.44
N THR A 112 -1.23 -9.05 -8.08
CA THR A 112 -2.32 -8.49 -8.89
C THR A 112 -1.93 -7.23 -9.65
N TYR A 113 -0.91 -6.52 -9.20
CA TYR A 113 -0.32 -5.35 -9.88
C TYR A 113 1.09 -5.10 -9.34
N ARG A 114 1.84 -4.31 -10.05
CA ARG A 114 3.15 -3.81 -9.60
C ARG A 114 3.21 -2.28 -9.73
N TRP A 115 3.94 -1.67 -8.84
CA TRP A 115 4.33 -0.29 -9.02
C TRP A 115 5.48 -0.24 -10.03
N ALA A 116 5.39 0.67 -10.97
CA ALA A 116 6.45 0.93 -11.94
C ALA A 116 6.56 2.44 -12.15
N LEU A 117 7.72 2.89 -12.61
CA LEU A 117 7.86 4.24 -13.11
C LEU A 117 6.98 4.40 -14.37
N PRO A 118 6.40 5.58 -14.59
CA PRO A 118 5.71 5.85 -15.84
C PRO A 118 6.70 5.78 -17.02
N GLU A 119 6.19 5.49 -18.22
CA GLU A 119 7.01 5.50 -19.45
C GLU A 119 7.62 6.89 -19.69
N ASP A 120 6.83 7.95 -19.51
CA ASP A 120 7.33 9.32 -19.49
C ASP A 120 7.72 9.76 -18.08
N THR A 121 9.02 9.77 -17.80
CA THR A 121 9.58 10.25 -16.54
C THR A 121 9.89 11.75 -16.53
N LYS A 122 9.70 12.48 -17.64
CA LYS A 122 9.98 13.92 -17.73
C LYS A 122 9.26 14.77 -16.66
N PRO A 123 7.98 14.49 -16.28
CA PRO A 123 7.35 15.22 -15.20
C PRO A 123 8.07 15.08 -13.85
N LEU A 124 8.59 13.89 -13.56
CA LEU A 124 9.36 13.64 -12.32
C LEU A 124 10.74 14.34 -12.37
N VAL A 125 11.38 14.37 -13.53
CA VAL A 125 12.64 15.12 -13.71
C VAL A 125 12.40 16.62 -13.51
N ARG A 126 11.35 17.18 -14.12
CA ARG A 126 10.96 18.58 -13.90
C ARG A 126 10.65 18.90 -12.42
N LEU A 127 10.01 17.97 -11.72
CA LEU A 127 9.79 18.11 -10.27
C LEU A 127 11.12 18.20 -9.51
N MET A 128 12.09 17.32 -9.82
CA MET A 128 13.42 17.37 -9.20
C MET A 128 14.12 18.70 -9.50
N ASP A 129 14.03 19.19 -10.74
CA ASP A 129 14.61 20.47 -11.13
C ASP A 129 13.96 21.65 -10.40
N ALA A 130 12.65 21.63 -10.21
CA ALA A 130 11.91 22.65 -9.45
C ALA A 130 12.27 22.62 -7.96
N LEU A 131 12.45 21.42 -7.37
CA LEU A 131 12.90 21.25 -6.00
C LEU A 131 14.34 21.84 -5.81
N ASP A 132 15.25 21.52 -6.73
CA ASP A 132 16.63 22.05 -6.69
C ASP A 132 16.66 23.59 -6.80
N ARG A 133 15.72 24.18 -7.58
CA ARG A 133 15.58 25.64 -7.71
C ARG A 133 14.77 26.29 -6.58
N ARG A 134 14.24 25.48 -5.62
CA ARG A 134 13.38 25.95 -4.52
C ARG A 134 12.09 26.62 -5.01
N GLU A 135 11.52 26.13 -6.09
CA GLU A 135 10.26 26.60 -6.67
C GLU A 135 9.04 25.85 -6.11
N ILE A 136 9.22 24.97 -5.13
CA ILE A 136 8.19 24.14 -4.52
C ILE A 136 8.02 24.53 -3.06
N ASP A 137 6.83 25.00 -2.69
CA ASP A 137 6.50 25.43 -1.33
C ASP A 137 6.28 24.25 -0.38
N ALA A 138 5.72 23.13 -0.88
CA ALA A 138 5.57 21.89 -0.12
C ALA A 138 5.51 20.66 -1.04
N ALA A 139 6.07 19.54 -0.60
CA ALA A 139 5.99 18.26 -1.27
C ALA A 139 5.03 17.30 -0.53
N VAL A 140 4.00 16.81 -1.23
CA VAL A 140 2.94 15.97 -0.65
C VAL A 140 3.06 14.54 -1.16
N PHE A 141 3.14 13.57 -0.24
CA PHE A 141 3.18 12.15 -0.57
C PHE A 141 1.92 11.44 -0.05
N THR A 142 1.15 10.86 -0.97
CA THR A 142 -0.08 10.11 -0.65
C THR A 142 0.11 8.61 -0.63
N SER A 143 1.34 8.13 -0.89
CA SER A 143 1.71 6.72 -0.73
C SER A 143 3.22 6.53 -0.59
N ALA A 144 3.61 5.47 0.12
CA ALA A 144 5.00 5.03 0.22
C ALA A 144 5.64 4.68 -1.14
N ALA A 145 4.84 4.18 -2.09
CA ALA A 145 5.30 3.82 -3.43
C ALA A 145 5.74 5.06 -4.24
N GLN A 146 5.06 6.20 -4.08
CA GLN A 146 5.47 7.45 -4.74
C GLN A 146 6.87 7.86 -4.30
N ALA A 147 7.15 7.84 -2.98
CA ALA A 147 8.47 8.17 -2.45
C ALA A 147 9.54 7.21 -2.99
N ARG A 148 9.30 5.89 -2.90
CA ARG A 148 10.24 4.88 -3.40
C ARG A 148 10.52 5.01 -4.90
N ASN A 149 9.50 5.21 -5.72
CA ASN A 149 9.64 5.35 -7.17
C ASN A 149 10.40 6.63 -7.55
N LEU A 150 10.11 7.75 -6.88
CA LEU A 150 10.85 9.00 -7.10
C LEU A 150 12.34 8.84 -6.78
N PHE A 151 12.65 8.19 -5.66
CA PHE A 151 14.04 7.91 -5.27
C PHE A 151 14.72 6.88 -6.19
N ALA A 152 14.00 5.85 -6.66
CA ALA A 152 14.53 4.90 -7.64
C ALA A 152 14.92 5.60 -8.95
N LEU A 153 14.08 6.53 -9.43
CA LEU A 153 14.42 7.36 -10.59
C LEU A 153 15.63 8.25 -10.30
N ALA A 154 15.68 8.91 -9.14
CA ALA A 154 16.80 9.75 -8.75
C ALA A 154 18.12 8.97 -8.68
N VAL A 155 18.11 7.73 -8.18
CA VAL A 155 19.28 6.83 -8.19
C VAL A 155 19.73 6.56 -9.63
N ASN A 156 18.80 6.20 -10.53
CA ASN A 156 19.11 5.93 -11.93
C ASN A 156 19.70 7.15 -12.66
N LEU A 157 19.35 8.37 -12.21
CA LEU A 157 19.83 9.63 -12.76
C LEU A 157 21.05 10.18 -12.04
N GLY A 158 21.59 9.51 -11.01
CA GLY A 158 22.69 10.00 -10.18
C GLY A 158 22.34 11.22 -9.31
N ARG A 159 21.03 11.46 -9.04
CA ARG A 159 20.49 12.64 -8.33
C ARG A 159 19.93 12.33 -6.95
N LYS A 160 20.25 11.15 -6.39
CA LYS A 160 19.70 10.72 -5.09
C LYS A 160 19.96 11.72 -3.98
N ASP A 161 21.21 12.16 -3.86
CA ASP A 161 21.66 13.03 -2.74
C ASP A 161 21.12 14.46 -2.91
N SER A 162 21.08 15.00 -4.15
CA SER A 162 20.47 16.30 -4.42
C SER A 162 18.98 16.29 -4.14
N LEU A 163 18.25 15.24 -4.56
CA LEU A 163 16.84 15.08 -4.25
C LEU A 163 16.59 15.03 -2.73
N ALA A 164 17.40 14.25 -2.01
CA ALA A 164 17.26 14.16 -0.55
C ALA A 164 17.52 15.51 0.13
N ALA A 165 18.54 16.24 -0.30
CA ALA A 165 18.84 17.58 0.22
C ALA A 165 17.72 18.58 -0.10
N ALA A 166 17.20 18.57 -1.33
CA ALA A 166 16.13 19.45 -1.75
C ALA A 166 14.81 19.17 -1.01
N LEU A 167 14.43 17.90 -0.86
CA LEU A 167 13.23 17.52 -0.08
C LEU A 167 13.40 17.86 1.42
N ASN A 168 14.58 17.74 2.00
CA ASN A 168 14.82 18.12 3.40
C ASN A 168 14.84 19.64 3.62
N ALA A 169 15.02 20.42 2.54
CA ALA A 169 14.89 21.87 2.55
C ALA A 169 13.47 22.37 2.24
N THR A 170 12.57 21.48 1.81
CA THR A 170 11.17 21.75 1.46
C THR A 170 10.26 21.10 2.51
N PRO A 171 9.17 21.74 2.96
CA PRO A 171 8.17 21.11 3.80
C PRO A 171 7.62 19.83 3.13
N VAL A 172 7.74 18.69 3.81
CA VAL A 172 7.23 17.40 3.32
C VAL A 172 6.02 16.96 4.15
N VAL A 173 4.91 16.71 3.47
CA VAL A 173 3.65 16.27 4.09
C VAL A 173 3.31 14.86 3.65
N SER A 174 3.01 13.98 4.59
CA SER A 174 2.64 12.58 4.33
C SER A 174 1.18 12.28 4.67
N ILE A 175 0.58 11.36 3.91
CA ILE A 175 -0.80 10.91 4.13
C ILE A 175 -0.97 10.11 5.42
N GLY A 176 0.10 9.58 6.01
CA GLY A 176 0.00 8.75 7.21
C GLY A 176 1.23 7.86 7.45
N PRO A 177 1.20 7.03 8.52
CA PRO A 177 2.38 6.39 9.11
C PRO A 177 3.18 5.49 8.16
N VAL A 178 2.52 4.78 7.25
CA VAL A 178 3.22 3.90 6.27
C VAL A 178 4.03 4.74 5.27
N CYS A 179 3.48 5.88 4.86
CA CYS A 179 4.16 6.81 3.96
C CYS A 179 5.31 7.53 4.69
N THR A 180 5.06 8.00 5.91
CA THR A 180 6.08 8.60 6.78
C THR A 180 7.26 7.65 7.00
N ALA A 181 7.01 6.40 7.37
CA ALA A 181 8.07 5.41 7.57
C ALA A 181 8.92 5.19 6.31
N ALA A 182 8.28 5.16 5.12
CA ALA A 182 9.02 5.03 3.87
C ALA A 182 9.90 6.25 3.58
N LEU A 183 9.38 7.47 3.80
CA LEU A 183 10.15 8.72 3.63
C LEU A 183 11.33 8.77 4.61
N THR A 184 11.11 8.44 5.88
CA THR A 184 12.16 8.39 6.91
C THR A 184 13.26 7.38 6.54
N THR A 185 12.90 6.20 6.03
CA THR A 185 13.85 5.20 5.55
C THR A 185 14.71 5.72 4.38
N LEU A 186 14.18 6.64 3.58
CA LEU A 186 14.88 7.31 2.49
C LEU A 186 15.69 8.54 2.95
N GLY A 187 15.75 8.82 4.27
CA GLY A 187 16.46 9.96 4.84
C GLY A 187 15.70 11.28 4.76
N ILE A 188 14.39 11.26 4.54
CA ILE A 188 13.57 12.47 4.42
C ILE A 188 12.85 12.75 5.73
N ARG A 189 13.00 13.98 6.20
CA ARG A 189 12.28 14.51 7.35
C ARG A 189 10.85 14.88 6.92
N VAL A 190 9.84 14.22 7.48
CA VAL A 190 8.44 14.59 7.30
C VAL A 190 8.11 15.75 8.24
N THR A 191 7.64 16.85 7.66
CA THR A 191 7.26 18.05 8.41
C THR A 191 5.90 17.85 9.09
N LEU A 192 4.98 17.16 8.40
CA LEU A 192 3.62 16.92 8.89
C LEU A 192 3.08 15.59 8.36
N GLU A 193 2.41 14.85 9.23
CA GLU A 193 1.67 13.64 8.90
C GLU A 193 0.18 13.88 9.12
N ALA A 194 -0.65 13.53 8.13
CA ALA A 194 -2.10 13.67 8.26
C ALA A 194 -2.68 12.69 9.29
N SER A 195 -3.54 13.19 10.16
CA SER A 195 -4.28 12.40 11.16
C SER A 195 -5.74 12.82 11.19
N PRO A 196 -6.68 11.89 10.90
CA PRO A 196 -6.49 10.54 10.42
C PRO A 196 -5.90 10.48 9.00
N PRO A 197 -5.35 9.33 8.54
CA PRO A 197 -4.66 9.19 7.25
C PRO A 197 -5.63 9.20 6.06
N LYS A 198 -6.18 10.37 5.76
CA LYS A 198 -7.18 10.64 4.71
C LYS A 198 -6.83 11.94 3.98
N LEU A 199 -7.33 12.08 2.73
CA LEU A 199 -7.04 13.26 1.90
C LEU A 199 -7.58 14.57 2.50
N GLY A 200 -8.78 14.57 3.10
CA GLY A 200 -9.34 15.76 3.73
C GLY A 200 -8.42 16.33 4.81
N PRO A 201 -8.09 15.58 5.88
CA PRO A 201 -7.12 15.99 6.90
C PRO A 201 -5.75 16.38 6.34
N LEU A 202 -5.27 15.67 5.29
CA LEU A 202 -4.02 16.03 4.62
C LEU A 202 -4.08 17.43 4.02
N LEU A 203 -5.16 17.76 3.31
CA LEU A 203 -5.34 19.08 2.67
C LEU A 203 -5.51 20.19 3.71
N SER A 204 -6.27 19.95 4.78
CA SER A 204 -6.40 20.92 5.87
C SER A 204 -5.06 21.21 6.53
N ALA A 205 -4.27 20.16 6.79
CA ALA A 205 -2.95 20.29 7.38
C ALA A 205 -1.95 21.02 6.45
N LEU A 206 -2.05 20.79 5.15
CA LEU A 206 -1.25 21.50 4.14
C LEU A 206 -1.61 22.99 4.09
N ASP A 207 -2.90 23.31 4.11
CA ASP A 207 -3.39 24.70 4.11
C ASP A 207 -2.89 25.47 5.34
N GLU A 208 -2.99 24.88 6.52
CA GLU A 208 -2.46 25.47 7.75
C GLU A 208 -0.93 25.67 7.71
N LEU A 209 -0.20 24.76 7.03
CA LEU A 209 1.26 24.84 6.89
C LEU A 209 1.67 25.99 5.97
N LEU A 210 0.95 26.20 4.86
CA LEU A 210 1.26 27.23 3.86
C LEU A 210 0.71 28.63 4.21
N SER A 211 -0.21 28.71 5.17
CA SER A 211 -0.78 29.98 5.64
C SER A 211 0.06 30.66 6.72
N ARG A 212 1.16 30.02 7.17
CA ARG A 212 2.09 30.56 8.19
C ARG A 212 3.24 31.31 7.55
#